data_a46f4ac98f3fe1d39d81262e09fa13de
#
_entry.id   a46f4ac98f3fe1d39d81262e09fa13de
#
_cell.length_a   1.000
_cell.length_b   1.000
_cell.length_c   1.000
_cell.angle_alpha   90.00
_cell.angle_beta   90.00
_cell.angle_gamma   90.00
#
_symmetry.space_group_name_H-M   'P 1'
#
loop_
_entity.id
_entity.type
_entity.pdbx_description
1 polymer ?
#
loop_
_entity_poly.entity_id
_entity_poly.type
_entity_poly.pdbx_seq_one_letter_code
_entity_poly.pdbx_strand_id
1 'polypeptide(L)'
;LGDVYKRQGRYCSIGEGLKVLDSQHPVSQLSSSHFTWKPQSVFVDAYFKDNDIPSLEKPFFDVNGVKPFPVIKNDVWIGQNVTLSTGITIGNGAIVAANSVVTKSVPDYAIVGGNPARIIKYRFSDYQREELLKTEWWKYDLKGFGHLDTKSVFHFLRQWKEIKNDLEVYSPHKLILPDMFE
;
A
#
# COMPACT_ATOMS: atom_id res chain seq x y z
N LEU A 1 -4.20 -6.22 -9.44
CA LEU A 1 -3.77 -6.72 -8.10
C LEU A 1 -2.32 -7.19 -8.08
N GLY A 2 -1.78 -7.76 -9.19
CA GLY A 2 -0.40 -8.24 -9.25
C GLY A 2 0.68 -7.23 -8.83
N ASP A 3 0.51 -5.95 -9.15
CA ASP A 3 1.49 -4.92 -8.83
C ASP A 3 1.51 -4.49 -7.35
N VAL A 4 0.42 -4.68 -6.61
CA VAL A 4 0.39 -4.44 -5.16
C VAL A 4 1.32 -5.42 -4.44
N TYR A 5 1.31 -6.68 -4.85
CA TYR A 5 2.17 -7.71 -4.26
C TYR A 5 3.65 -7.53 -4.60
N LYS A 6 3.98 -6.86 -5.73
CA LYS A 6 5.37 -6.52 -6.09
C LYS A 6 6.01 -5.50 -5.14
N ARG A 7 5.19 -4.75 -4.36
CA ARG A 7 5.64 -3.70 -3.42
C ARG A 7 5.24 -3.99 -1.98
N GLN A 8 5.11 -5.27 -1.64
CA GLN A 8 4.77 -5.73 -0.30
C GLN A 8 6.02 -6.23 0.42
N GLY A 9 6.15 -5.84 1.69
CA GLY A 9 7.16 -6.33 2.60
C GLY A 9 6.83 -7.71 3.17
N ARG A 10 7.59 -8.14 4.15
CA ARG A 10 7.49 -9.45 4.80
C ARG A 10 6.47 -9.45 5.93
N TYR A 11 5.97 -10.63 6.29
CA TYR A 11 5.08 -10.88 7.44
C TYR A 11 3.75 -10.13 7.38
N CYS A 12 3.28 -9.77 6.18
CA CYS A 12 2.01 -9.09 6.00
C CYS A 12 0.83 -10.08 5.99
N SER A 13 -0.29 -9.63 6.54
CA SER A 13 -1.59 -10.33 6.48
C SER A 13 -2.58 -9.44 5.75
N ILE A 14 -3.10 -9.90 4.62
CA ILE A 14 -4.01 -9.11 3.78
C ILE A 14 -5.33 -9.86 3.64
N GLY A 15 -6.40 -9.21 4.09
CA GLY A 15 -7.76 -9.72 3.97
C GLY A 15 -8.27 -9.69 2.52
N GLU A 16 -9.30 -10.46 2.27
CA GLU A 16 -9.95 -10.53 0.97
C GLU A 16 -10.53 -9.17 0.55
N GLY A 17 -10.62 -8.93 -0.77
CA GLY A 17 -11.27 -7.75 -1.33
C GLY A 17 -10.43 -6.46 -1.26
N LEU A 18 -9.11 -6.55 -1.12
CA LEU A 18 -8.22 -5.39 -1.25
C LEU A 18 -8.36 -4.77 -2.64
N LYS A 19 -8.59 -3.45 -2.70
CA LYS A 19 -8.70 -2.66 -3.92
C LYS A 19 -7.70 -1.53 -3.93
N VAL A 20 -7.27 -1.13 -5.12
CA VAL A 20 -6.46 0.08 -5.33
C VAL A 20 -7.21 1.02 -6.25
N LEU A 21 -7.28 2.30 -5.87
CA LEU A 21 -7.84 3.35 -6.73
C LEU A 21 -6.79 3.71 -7.78
N ASP A 22 -7.05 3.36 -9.02
CA ASP A 22 -6.14 3.51 -10.14
C ASP A 22 -6.52 4.63 -11.11
N SER A 23 -7.72 5.17 -11.00
CA SER A 23 -8.17 6.23 -11.88
C SER A 23 -8.75 7.43 -11.10
N GLN A 24 -8.48 8.62 -11.62
CA GLN A 24 -9.04 9.87 -11.13
C GLN A 24 -9.51 10.69 -12.32
N HIS A 25 -10.57 11.46 -12.15
CA HIS A 25 -11.04 12.45 -13.12
C HIS A 25 -10.49 13.84 -12.76
N PRO A 26 -10.23 14.70 -13.75
CA PRO A 26 -9.79 16.06 -13.49
C PRO A 26 -10.87 16.84 -12.72
N VAL A 27 -10.48 17.45 -11.61
CA VAL A 27 -11.40 18.23 -10.77
C VAL A 27 -11.34 19.72 -11.03
N SER A 28 -10.37 20.19 -11.82
CA SER A 28 -10.15 21.60 -12.15
C SER A 28 -10.68 22.01 -13.52
N GLN A 29 -11.25 21.06 -14.29
CA GLN A 29 -11.81 21.33 -15.60
C GLN A 29 -13.31 21.64 -15.49
N LEU A 30 -13.88 22.22 -16.57
CA LEU A 30 -15.32 22.51 -16.68
C LEU A 30 -16.18 21.30 -16.32
N SER A 31 -15.75 20.13 -16.73
CA SER A 31 -16.45 18.86 -16.48
C SER A 31 -15.47 17.77 -16.14
N SER A 32 -15.87 16.84 -15.29
CA SER A 32 -15.16 15.58 -15.05
C SER A 32 -15.46 14.50 -16.10
N SER A 33 -16.29 14.80 -17.10
CA SER A 33 -16.62 13.84 -18.19
C SER A 33 -15.49 13.68 -19.17
N HIS A 34 -15.43 12.51 -19.80
CA HIS A 34 -14.39 12.14 -20.76
C HIS A 34 -14.20 13.13 -21.90
N PHE A 35 -15.25 13.85 -22.33
CA PHE A 35 -15.11 14.82 -23.42
C PHE A 35 -14.13 15.95 -23.13
N THR A 36 -13.81 16.21 -21.87
CA THR A 36 -12.86 17.27 -21.48
C THR A 36 -11.42 16.79 -21.37
N TRP A 37 -11.17 15.47 -21.20
CA TRP A 37 -9.84 14.99 -20.87
C TRP A 37 -9.45 13.64 -21.52
N LYS A 38 -10.43 12.86 -22.00
CA LYS A 38 -10.18 11.55 -22.62
C LYS A 38 -11.02 11.42 -23.90
N PRO A 39 -10.74 12.22 -24.93
CA PRO A 39 -11.55 12.24 -26.16
C PRO A 39 -11.53 10.90 -26.90
N GLN A 40 -10.55 10.03 -26.66
CA GLN A 40 -10.45 8.70 -27.25
C GLN A 40 -11.39 7.66 -26.60
N SER A 41 -12.25 8.07 -25.68
CA SER A 41 -13.29 7.15 -25.21
C SER A 41 -14.29 6.92 -26.33
N VAL A 42 -14.64 5.64 -26.57
CA VAL A 42 -15.44 5.20 -27.72
C VAL A 42 -16.69 6.06 -27.96
N PHE A 43 -17.43 6.39 -26.91
CA PHE A 43 -18.67 7.19 -27.02
C PHE A 43 -18.41 8.65 -27.37
N VAL A 44 -17.36 9.26 -26.82
CA VAL A 44 -17.01 10.66 -27.07
C VAL A 44 -16.46 10.80 -28.48
N ASP A 45 -15.60 9.92 -28.91
CA ASP A 45 -15.01 9.91 -30.25
C ASP A 45 -16.09 9.73 -31.33
N ALA A 46 -17.03 8.81 -31.13
CA ALA A 46 -18.14 8.60 -32.03
C ALA A 46 -19.01 9.86 -32.16
N TYR A 47 -19.41 10.44 -31.00
CA TYR A 47 -20.23 11.66 -30.99
C TYR A 47 -19.54 12.84 -31.68
N PHE A 48 -18.24 13.02 -31.48
CA PHE A 48 -17.47 14.09 -32.12
C PHE A 48 -17.42 13.91 -33.63
N LYS A 49 -17.20 12.68 -34.10
CA LYS A 49 -17.21 12.36 -35.53
C LYS A 49 -18.59 12.59 -36.19
N ASP A 50 -19.64 12.11 -35.53
CA ASP A 50 -21.01 12.21 -36.04
C ASP A 50 -21.53 13.66 -36.12
N ASN A 51 -20.92 14.59 -35.37
CA ASN A 51 -21.34 16.00 -35.29
C ASN A 51 -20.27 16.98 -35.80
N ASP A 52 -19.23 16.49 -36.51
CA ASP A 52 -18.13 17.30 -37.03
C ASP A 52 -17.45 18.20 -35.98
N ILE A 53 -17.40 17.73 -34.72
CA ILE A 53 -16.72 18.44 -33.64
C ILE A 53 -15.22 18.11 -33.71
N PRO A 54 -14.32 19.13 -33.77
CA PRO A 54 -12.91 18.90 -33.77
C PRO A 54 -12.47 18.12 -32.52
N SER A 55 -11.77 17.01 -32.71
CA SER A 55 -11.18 16.25 -31.59
C SER A 55 -10.16 17.12 -30.83
N LEU A 56 -10.17 17.03 -29.51
CA LEU A 56 -9.11 17.65 -28.71
C LEU A 56 -7.78 16.98 -29.04
N GLU A 57 -6.83 17.71 -29.61
CA GLU A 57 -5.60 17.18 -30.15
C GLU A 57 -4.67 16.52 -29.12
N LYS A 58 -4.85 16.81 -27.84
CA LYS A 58 -4.05 16.21 -26.77
C LYS A 58 -4.96 15.87 -25.57
N PRO A 59 -4.86 14.62 -25.05
CA PRO A 59 -5.48 14.33 -23.77
C PRO A 59 -4.81 15.20 -22.71
N PHE A 60 -5.60 16.03 -22.06
CA PHE A 60 -5.10 16.97 -21.00
C PHE A 60 -4.76 16.24 -19.69
N PHE A 61 -4.58 14.94 -19.73
CA PHE A 61 -4.19 14.16 -18.57
C PHE A 61 -2.67 14.00 -18.62
N ASP A 62 -1.99 14.61 -17.67
CA ASP A 62 -0.57 14.37 -17.47
C ASP A 62 -0.38 12.90 -17.04
N VAL A 63 -0.05 12.05 -18.01
CA VAL A 63 0.30 10.65 -17.74
C VAL A 63 1.47 10.51 -16.78
N ASN A 64 2.30 11.57 -16.61
CA ASN A 64 3.34 11.62 -15.60
C ASN A 64 2.78 11.86 -14.18
N GLY A 65 1.52 12.26 -14.06
CA GLY A 65 0.80 12.38 -12.79
C GLY A 65 0.22 11.07 -12.26
N VAL A 66 0.38 9.94 -12.95
CA VAL A 66 -0.05 8.64 -12.43
C VAL A 66 0.81 8.27 -11.23
N LYS A 67 0.22 8.38 -10.06
CA LYS A 67 0.90 7.99 -8.82
C LYS A 67 1.19 6.49 -8.83
N PRO A 68 2.36 6.07 -8.33
CA PRO A 68 2.71 4.66 -8.28
C PRO A 68 1.75 3.88 -7.38
N PHE A 69 1.65 2.58 -7.60
CA PHE A 69 0.93 1.69 -6.70
C PHE A 69 1.39 1.86 -5.25
N PRO A 70 0.48 1.64 -4.27
CA PRO A 70 0.83 1.78 -2.87
C PRO A 70 1.98 0.85 -2.47
N VAL A 71 2.83 1.31 -1.57
CA VAL A 71 3.89 0.52 -0.97
C VAL A 71 3.40 -0.01 0.38
N ILE A 72 3.35 -1.31 0.56
CA ILE A 72 3.04 -1.97 1.82
C ILE A 72 4.35 -2.42 2.44
N LYS A 73 4.73 -1.86 3.59
CA LYS A 73 5.95 -2.24 4.29
C LYS A 73 5.79 -3.59 5.01
N ASN A 74 6.60 -3.85 6.01
CA ASN A 74 6.64 -5.14 6.70
C ASN A 74 5.66 -5.21 7.87
N ASP A 75 5.21 -6.40 8.26
CA ASP A 75 4.33 -6.66 9.39
C ASP A 75 3.00 -5.89 9.33
N VAL A 76 2.49 -5.64 8.13
CA VAL A 76 1.24 -4.90 7.93
C VAL A 76 0.06 -5.86 7.96
N TRP A 77 -0.98 -5.47 8.70
CA TRP A 77 -2.27 -6.14 8.63
C TRP A 77 -3.30 -5.25 7.94
N ILE A 78 -3.86 -5.74 6.84
CA ILE A 78 -4.95 -5.09 6.10
C ILE A 78 -6.22 -5.95 6.26
N GLY A 79 -7.26 -5.36 6.83
CA GLY A 79 -8.57 -5.98 6.96
C GLY A 79 -9.27 -6.22 5.63
N GLN A 80 -10.41 -6.89 5.66
CA GLN A 80 -11.22 -7.19 4.46
C GLN A 80 -11.77 -5.91 3.80
N ASN A 81 -11.95 -5.95 2.47
CA ASN A 81 -12.58 -4.90 1.68
C ASN A 81 -11.95 -3.50 1.85
N VAL A 82 -10.66 -3.43 2.09
CA VAL A 82 -9.94 -2.16 2.16
C VAL A 82 -9.69 -1.62 0.76
N THR A 83 -9.82 -0.29 0.62
CA THR A 83 -9.44 0.43 -0.61
C THR A 83 -8.27 1.35 -0.32
N LEU A 84 -7.18 1.23 -1.10
CA LEU A 84 -5.98 2.06 -0.99
C LEU A 84 -5.90 3.04 -2.16
N SER A 85 -5.54 4.29 -1.89
CA SER A 85 -5.15 5.22 -2.95
C SER A 85 -3.77 4.88 -3.51
N THR A 86 -3.50 5.28 -4.75
CA THR A 86 -2.16 5.27 -5.34
C THR A 86 -1.26 6.32 -4.65
N GLY A 87 0.06 6.13 -4.73
CA GLY A 87 1.06 7.06 -4.21
C GLY A 87 1.18 7.11 -2.69
N ILE A 88 0.60 6.15 -1.96
CA ILE A 88 0.68 6.08 -0.49
C ILE A 88 1.62 4.97 -0.03
N THR A 89 2.07 5.09 1.21
CA THR A 89 2.84 4.05 1.90
C THR A 89 2.10 3.61 3.15
N ILE A 90 1.98 2.31 3.36
CA ILE A 90 1.52 1.71 4.62
C ILE A 90 2.77 1.31 5.40
N GLY A 91 2.98 1.95 6.55
CA GLY A 91 4.17 1.80 7.38
C GLY A 91 4.33 0.41 8.00
N ASN A 92 5.54 0.10 8.50
CA ASN A 92 5.82 -1.16 9.17
C ASN A 92 4.91 -1.37 10.38
N GLY A 93 4.39 -2.57 10.54
CA GLY A 93 3.53 -2.92 11.66
C GLY A 93 2.20 -2.19 11.69
N ALA A 94 1.82 -1.46 10.65
CA ALA A 94 0.54 -0.76 10.59
C ALA A 94 -0.63 -1.72 10.46
N ILE A 95 -1.79 -1.29 10.94
CA ILE A 95 -3.06 -2.03 10.83
C ILE A 95 -4.08 -1.14 10.14
N VAL A 96 -4.71 -1.67 9.11
CA VAL A 96 -5.83 -1.02 8.42
C VAL A 96 -7.10 -1.81 8.72
N ALA A 97 -8.05 -1.18 9.39
CA ALA A 97 -9.33 -1.80 9.72
C ALA A 97 -10.13 -2.16 8.46
N ALA A 98 -10.94 -3.20 8.54
CA ALA A 98 -11.80 -3.63 7.44
C ALA A 98 -12.71 -2.51 6.93
N ASN A 99 -13.09 -2.55 5.66
CA ASN A 99 -13.95 -1.58 4.97
C ASN A 99 -13.42 -0.13 4.98
N SER A 100 -12.12 0.08 5.17
CA SER A 100 -11.52 1.41 5.19
C SER A 100 -11.12 1.88 3.80
N VAL A 101 -11.18 3.22 3.58
CA VAL A 101 -10.66 3.88 2.38
C VAL A 101 -9.46 4.74 2.77
N VAL A 102 -8.25 4.25 2.46
CA VAL A 102 -7.00 4.89 2.86
C VAL A 102 -6.53 5.83 1.76
N THR A 103 -6.60 7.12 2.02
CA THR A 103 -6.28 8.18 1.06
C THR A 103 -4.94 8.88 1.33
N LYS A 104 -4.28 8.57 2.45
CA LYS A 104 -2.98 9.14 2.87
C LYS A 104 -2.08 8.03 3.40
N SER A 105 -0.77 8.25 3.35
CA SER A 105 0.19 7.33 3.95
C SER A 105 -0.09 7.10 5.44
N VAL A 106 0.12 5.86 5.86
CA VAL A 106 -0.10 5.38 7.23
C VAL A 106 1.24 5.26 7.92
N PRO A 107 1.44 5.90 9.09
CA PRO A 107 2.68 5.80 9.85
C PRO A 107 2.97 4.39 10.34
N ASP A 108 4.25 4.12 10.64
CA ASP A 108 4.66 2.86 11.25
C ASP A 108 3.90 2.61 12.56
N TYR A 109 3.42 1.38 12.74
CA TYR A 109 2.64 0.90 13.89
C TYR A 109 1.34 1.66 14.18
N ALA A 110 0.84 2.46 13.25
CA ALA A 110 -0.48 3.10 13.40
C ALA A 110 -1.61 2.11 13.10
N ILE A 111 -2.72 2.25 13.81
CA ILE A 111 -4.00 1.62 13.50
C ILE A 111 -4.90 2.67 12.90
N VAL A 112 -5.33 2.45 11.67
CA VAL A 112 -6.21 3.36 10.94
C VAL A 112 -7.52 2.69 10.56
N GLY A 113 -8.57 3.49 10.42
CA GLY A 113 -9.89 2.99 9.98
C GLY A 113 -10.81 4.08 9.52
N GLY A 114 -11.86 3.69 8.82
CA GLY A 114 -12.93 4.56 8.34
C GLY A 114 -12.82 4.99 6.88
N ASN A 115 -13.76 5.80 6.43
CA ASN A 115 -13.82 6.37 5.09
C ASN A 115 -14.06 7.90 5.15
N PRO A 116 -13.06 8.74 4.85
CA PRO A 116 -11.65 8.38 4.66
C PRO A 116 -10.99 7.92 5.97
N ALA A 117 -10.02 7.00 5.86
CA ALA A 117 -9.34 6.44 7.03
C ALA A 117 -8.60 7.52 7.84
N ARG A 118 -8.67 7.38 9.17
CA ARG A 118 -7.97 8.23 10.15
C ARG A 118 -7.22 7.37 11.14
N ILE A 119 -6.19 7.92 11.76
CA ILE A 119 -5.47 7.26 12.84
C ILE A 119 -6.43 7.12 14.03
N ILE A 120 -6.64 5.89 14.48
CA ILE A 120 -7.40 5.56 15.67
C ILE A 120 -6.50 5.61 16.88
N LYS A 121 -5.34 4.94 16.79
CA LYS A 121 -4.29 4.91 17.82
C LYS A 121 -3.02 4.30 17.24
N TYR A 122 -1.97 4.27 18.03
CA TYR A 122 -0.78 3.46 17.76
C TYR A 122 -0.80 2.15 18.55
N ARG A 123 -0.15 1.11 18.01
CA ARG A 123 -0.04 -0.21 18.68
C ARG A 123 0.76 -0.12 19.97
N PHE A 124 1.77 0.74 20.00
CA PHE A 124 2.79 0.81 21.04
C PHE A 124 3.12 2.28 21.36
N SER A 125 3.80 2.52 22.49
CA SER A 125 4.35 3.85 22.83
C SER A 125 5.41 4.29 21.82
N ASP A 126 5.71 5.59 21.77
CA ASP A 126 6.70 6.17 20.86
C ASP A 126 8.06 5.49 21.01
N TYR A 127 8.52 5.34 22.24
CA TYR A 127 9.77 4.64 22.55
C TYR A 127 9.78 3.19 22.03
N GLN A 128 8.72 2.44 22.27
CA GLN A 128 8.64 1.05 21.79
C GLN A 128 8.64 0.96 20.28
N ARG A 129 7.95 1.88 19.58
CA ARG A 129 7.92 1.93 18.11
C ARG A 129 9.31 2.21 17.54
N GLU A 130 10.03 3.18 18.11
CA GLU A 130 11.40 3.50 17.69
C GLU A 130 12.35 2.33 17.90
N GLU A 131 12.30 1.69 19.08
CA GLU A 131 13.15 0.53 19.35
C GLU A 131 12.82 -0.66 18.45
N LEU A 132 11.54 -0.95 18.22
CA LEU A 132 11.12 -2.01 17.28
C LEU A 132 11.60 -1.75 15.85
N LEU A 133 11.52 -0.50 15.36
CA LEU A 133 12.02 -0.12 14.04
C LEU A 133 13.53 -0.36 13.92
N LYS A 134 14.30 -0.09 14.96
CA LYS A 134 15.76 -0.33 14.98
C LYS A 134 16.12 -1.81 14.91
N THR A 135 15.25 -2.71 15.33
CA THR A 135 15.51 -4.15 15.25
C THR A 135 15.52 -4.65 13.82
N GLU A 136 14.68 -4.10 12.96
CA GLU A 136 14.38 -4.60 11.61
C GLU A 136 14.17 -6.12 11.58
N TRP A 137 13.53 -6.68 12.63
CA TRP A 137 13.37 -8.11 12.87
C TRP A 137 12.83 -8.89 11.66
N TRP A 138 12.06 -8.25 10.82
CA TRP A 138 11.54 -8.83 9.58
C TRP A 138 12.61 -9.17 8.54
N LYS A 139 13.85 -8.74 8.72
CA LYS A 139 14.98 -9.12 7.86
C LYS A 139 15.57 -10.49 8.17
N TYR A 140 15.31 -11.03 9.34
CA TYR A 140 15.93 -12.25 9.85
C TYR A 140 15.03 -13.47 9.69
N ASP A 141 15.64 -14.66 9.74
CA ASP A 141 14.90 -15.92 9.72
C ASP A 141 14.21 -16.14 11.06
N LEU A 142 12.92 -16.49 11.00
CA LEU A 142 12.11 -16.79 12.18
C LEU A 142 12.71 -17.90 13.05
N LYS A 143 13.46 -18.85 12.45
CA LYS A 143 14.16 -19.89 13.18
C LYS A 143 15.14 -19.34 14.23
N GLY A 144 15.76 -18.18 13.93
CA GLY A 144 16.73 -17.55 14.84
C GLY A 144 16.09 -16.86 16.04
N PHE A 145 14.84 -16.38 15.96
CA PHE A 145 14.23 -15.58 17.01
C PHE A 145 12.78 -15.98 17.40
N GLY A 146 12.20 -16.96 16.73
CA GLY A 146 10.80 -17.38 16.98
C GLY A 146 10.57 -17.97 18.40
N HIS A 147 11.63 -18.28 19.13
CA HIS A 147 11.58 -18.72 20.51
C HIS A 147 11.49 -17.57 21.54
N LEU A 148 11.70 -16.32 21.11
CA LEU A 148 11.60 -15.16 21.99
C LEU A 148 10.15 -14.90 22.45
N ASP A 149 10.01 -14.17 23.55
CA ASP A 149 8.70 -13.77 24.03
C ASP A 149 8.09 -12.67 23.14
N THR A 150 7.35 -13.09 22.11
CA THR A 150 6.66 -12.18 21.17
C THR A 150 5.37 -11.58 21.74
N LYS A 151 4.90 -12.02 22.92
CA LYS A 151 3.70 -11.49 23.57
C LYS A 151 3.97 -10.17 24.31
N SER A 152 5.22 -9.89 24.65
CA SER A 152 5.63 -8.68 25.33
C SER A 152 6.74 -7.96 24.55
N VAL A 153 6.42 -6.77 24.01
CA VAL A 153 7.43 -5.94 23.31
C VAL A 153 8.63 -5.64 24.18
N PHE A 154 8.42 -5.41 25.48
CA PHE A 154 9.51 -5.14 26.42
C PHE A 154 10.45 -6.35 26.54
N HIS A 155 9.90 -7.54 26.75
CA HIS A 155 10.69 -8.78 26.85
C HIS A 155 11.37 -9.11 25.52
N PHE A 156 10.65 -8.99 24.43
CA PHE A 156 11.20 -9.18 23.08
C PHE A 156 12.42 -8.28 22.84
N LEU A 157 12.30 -6.98 23.07
CA LEU A 157 13.40 -6.02 22.86
C LEU A 157 14.62 -6.31 23.74
N ARG A 158 14.41 -6.77 24.97
CA ARG A 158 15.49 -7.17 25.86
C ARG A 158 16.22 -8.40 25.32
N GLN A 159 15.49 -9.46 25.01
CA GLN A 159 16.03 -10.70 24.47
C GLN A 159 16.69 -10.49 23.10
N TRP A 160 16.08 -9.64 22.26
CA TRP A 160 16.61 -9.31 20.93
C TRP A 160 18.04 -8.74 21.00
N LYS A 161 18.33 -7.87 21.98
CA LYS A 161 19.67 -7.30 22.16
C LYS A 161 20.75 -8.33 22.41
N GLU A 162 20.38 -9.44 23.03
CA GLU A 162 21.30 -10.53 23.37
C GLU A 162 21.67 -11.37 22.15
N ILE A 163 20.72 -11.57 21.22
CA ILE A 163 20.89 -12.53 20.11
C ILE A 163 21.12 -11.89 18.73
N LYS A 164 20.84 -10.59 18.55
CA LYS A 164 20.80 -9.95 17.22
C LYS A 164 22.07 -10.12 16.39
N ASN A 165 23.24 -10.24 17.05
CA ASN A 165 24.53 -10.35 16.37
C ASN A 165 24.77 -11.76 15.80
N ASP A 166 24.04 -12.75 16.30
CA ASP A 166 24.14 -14.15 15.89
C ASP A 166 23.05 -14.53 14.87
N LEU A 167 22.16 -13.57 14.56
CA LEU A 167 21.04 -13.80 13.63
C LEU A 167 21.50 -13.72 12.18
N GLU A 168 21.09 -14.70 11.40
CA GLU A 168 21.29 -14.68 9.95
C GLU A 168 20.19 -13.88 9.25
N VAL A 169 20.59 -13.06 8.29
CA VAL A 169 19.62 -12.35 7.42
C VAL A 169 18.94 -13.38 6.52
N TYR A 170 17.62 -13.42 6.60
CA TYR A 170 16.83 -14.33 5.80
C TYR A 170 16.87 -13.97 4.32
N SER A 171 17.36 -14.86 3.50
CA SER A 171 17.39 -14.75 2.04
C SER A 171 16.50 -15.84 1.42
N PRO A 172 15.19 -15.57 1.25
CA PRO A 172 14.26 -16.54 0.68
C PRO A 172 14.58 -16.83 -0.79
N HIS A 173 14.32 -18.06 -1.22
CA HIS A 173 14.28 -18.37 -2.65
C HIS A 173 13.20 -17.49 -3.31
N LYS A 174 13.58 -16.74 -4.33
CA LYS A 174 12.65 -15.96 -5.11
C LYS A 174 11.90 -16.89 -6.06
N LEU A 175 10.59 -17.03 -5.88
CA LEU A 175 9.72 -17.57 -6.91
C LEU A 175 9.56 -16.49 -7.99
N ILE A 176 10.15 -16.76 -9.16
CA ILE A 176 9.84 -15.96 -10.36
C ILE A 176 8.58 -16.59 -10.92
N LEU A 177 7.43 -15.97 -10.68
CA LEU A 177 6.21 -16.35 -11.36
C LEU A 177 6.39 -16.00 -12.84
N PRO A 178 6.12 -16.95 -13.77
CA PRO A 178 6.11 -16.61 -15.18
C PRO A 178 5.11 -15.47 -15.40
N ASP A 179 5.38 -14.60 -16.38
CA ASP A 179 4.50 -13.51 -16.79
C ASP A 179 3.20 -14.10 -17.37
N MET A 180 2.32 -14.57 -16.50
CA MET A 180 1.02 -15.16 -16.86
C MET A 180 -0.12 -14.14 -16.84
N PHE A 181 0.19 -12.84 -16.79
CA PHE A 181 -0.79 -11.76 -16.72
C PHE A 181 -0.41 -10.61 -17.69
N GLU A 182 -0.08 -10.97 -18.93
CA GLU A 182 -0.18 -10.03 -20.04
C GLU A 182 -1.65 -9.86 -20.48
#